data_a3c9e90b4379e3746a6d191b4219da55
#
_entry.id   a3c9e90b4379e3746a6d191b4219da55
#
_cell.length_a   1.000
_cell.length_b   1.000
_cell.length_c   1.000
_cell.angle_alpha   90.00
_cell.angle_beta   90.00
_cell.angle_gamma   90.00
#
_symmetry.space_group_name_H-M   'P 1'
#
loop_
_entity.id
_entity.type
_entity.pdbx_description
1 polymer ?
#
loop_
_entity_poly.entity_id
_entity_poly.type
_entity_poly.pdbx_seq_one_letter_code
_entity_poly.pdbx_strand_id
1 'polypeptide(L)'
;PNTKFLNNNIELDKKGYIACNSGRPETSIEGIFAAGDVVDSEWRQGVTAAGTGCMAALAAERWLAEKNLSKIIVRETSEPEKTLSSSSFNEEETNEDTFDLNSEWQKGSYALRKLYHESNKPILVIFSSPSCGPCHVLKPQLKRVIKEFDGAVQGIEIDIDKDQEIAKQAGINGTPTIQLFKDKLLKKQWQGVKQRSEFKEAIQNII
;
A
#
# COMPACT_ATOMS: atom_id res chain seq x y z
N PRO A 1 7.19 26.80 14.50
CA PRO A 1 6.57 26.24 13.30
C PRO A 1 6.05 27.35 12.38
N ASN A 2 5.84 27.03 11.09
CA ASN A 2 5.33 28.00 10.13
C ASN A 2 3.78 27.94 10.10
N THR A 3 3.16 28.55 11.10
CA THR A 3 1.68 28.53 11.30
C THR A 3 1.02 29.88 10.98
N LYS A 4 1.78 30.88 10.53
CA LYS A 4 1.27 32.25 10.23
C LYS A 4 0.16 32.25 9.18
N PHE A 5 0.19 31.31 8.23
CA PHE A 5 -0.84 31.19 7.18
C PHE A 5 -2.22 30.78 7.71
N LEU A 6 -2.30 30.24 8.92
CA LEU A 6 -3.57 29.86 9.55
C LEU A 6 -4.40 31.05 10.02
N ASN A 7 -3.81 32.27 10.04
CA ASN A 7 -4.51 33.55 10.36
C ASN A 7 -5.37 33.48 11.64
N ASN A 8 -4.88 32.76 12.68
CA ASN A 8 -5.57 32.52 13.96
C ASN A 8 -6.91 31.76 13.85
N ASN A 9 -7.18 31.09 12.73
CA ASN A 9 -8.37 30.29 12.58
C ASN A 9 -8.32 28.99 13.38
N ILE A 10 -7.13 28.50 13.72
CA ILE A 10 -6.90 27.30 14.54
C ILE A 10 -6.14 27.73 15.78
N GLU A 11 -6.52 27.18 16.93
CA GLU A 11 -5.85 27.45 18.19
C GLU A 11 -4.39 27.02 18.17
N LEU A 12 -3.52 27.92 18.62
CA LEU A 12 -2.09 27.66 18.73
C LEU A 12 -1.66 27.69 20.19
N ASP A 13 -0.64 26.92 20.53
CA ASP A 13 0.01 27.00 21.84
C ASP A 13 0.86 28.28 21.98
N LYS A 14 1.40 28.51 23.18
CA LYS A 14 2.26 29.68 23.48
C LYS A 14 3.54 29.74 22.63
N LYS A 15 3.93 28.64 22.00
CA LYS A 15 5.13 28.52 21.15
C LYS A 15 4.80 28.59 19.65
N GLY A 16 3.50 28.71 19.32
CA GLY A 16 3.01 28.81 17.94
C GLY A 16 2.76 27.46 17.26
N TYR A 17 2.76 26.35 17.97
CA TYR A 17 2.35 25.03 17.45
C TYR A 17 0.84 24.90 17.49
N ILE A 18 0.27 24.07 16.58
CA ILE A 18 -1.17 23.80 16.61
C ILE A 18 -1.52 23.06 17.90
N ALA A 19 -2.47 23.62 18.65
CA ALA A 19 -2.98 22.98 19.86
C ALA A 19 -3.91 21.85 19.51
N CYS A 20 -3.56 20.63 19.93
CA CYS A 20 -4.39 19.44 19.84
C CYS A 20 -4.72 18.91 21.23
N ASN A 21 -5.80 18.15 21.35
CA ASN A 21 -6.08 17.43 22.58
C ASN A 21 -4.94 16.44 22.89
N SER A 22 -4.57 16.30 24.16
CA SER A 22 -3.45 15.43 24.55
C SER A 22 -3.63 14.02 24.01
N GLY A 23 -2.65 13.57 23.18
CA GLY A 23 -2.65 12.25 22.56
C GLY A 23 -3.65 12.06 21.41
N ARG A 24 -4.26 13.13 20.91
CA ARG A 24 -5.23 13.10 19.80
C ARG A 24 -4.89 14.12 18.74
N PRO A 25 -5.26 13.88 17.48
CA PRO A 25 -4.94 14.76 16.35
C PRO A 25 -5.99 15.84 16.09
N GLU A 26 -7.12 15.85 16.82
CA GLU A 26 -8.20 16.81 16.62
C GLU A 26 -7.78 18.21 17.05
N THR A 27 -8.02 19.18 16.18
CA THR A 27 -7.79 20.61 16.47
C THR A 27 -9.01 21.27 17.11
N SER A 28 -8.92 22.59 17.37
CA SER A 28 -10.05 23.39 17.85
C SER A 28 -11.22 23.49 16.85
N ILE A 29 -11.01 23.08 15.61
CA ILE A 29 -12.05 23.09 14.55
C ILE A 29 -12.43 21.67 14.19
N GLU A 30 -13.73 21.37 14.27
CA GLU A 30 -14.27 20.07 13.90
C GLU A 30 -13.94 19.73 12.44
N GLY A 31 -13.48 18.51 12.20
CA GLY A 31 -13.09 18.01 10.87
C GLY A 31 -11.69 18.42 10.42
N ILE A 32 -10.96 19.18 11.23
CA ILE A 32 -9.55 19.50 10.96
C ILE A 32 -8.65 18.76 11.94
N PHE A 33 -7.70 18.03 11.38
CA PHE A 33 -6.75 17.22 12.12
C PHE A 33 -5.34 17.72 11.84
N ALA A 34 -4.48 17.70 12.87
CA ALA A 34 -3.10 18.13 12.74
C ALA A 34 -2.14 17.05 13.23
N ALA A 35 -0.98 16.93 12.58
CA ALA A 35 0.03 15.92 12.88
C ALA A 35 1.43 16.36 12.49
N GLY A 36 2.43 15.63 12.95
CA GLY A 36 3.83 15.86 12.65
C GLY A 36 4.43 17.01 13.45
N ASP A 37 5.51 17.57 12.95
CA ASP A 37 6.28 18.58 13.66
C ASP A 37 5.49 19.86 13.98
N VAL A 38 4.37 20.10 13.31
CA VAL A 38 3.53 21.28 13.55
C VAL A 38 2.74 21.20 14.87
N VAL A 39 2.61 20.00 15.44
CA VAL A 39 1.97 19.74 16.75
C VAL A 39 2.97 19.28 17.81
N ASP A 40 4.20 18.99 17.42
CA ASP A 40 5.24 18.44 18.28
C ASP A 40 6.31 19.50 18.59
N SER A 41 6.22 20.13 19.76
CA SER A 41 7.19 21.11 20.21
C SER A 41 8.43 20.49 20.89
N GLU A 42 8.46 19.18 21.09
CA GLU A 42 9.46 18.50 21.92
C GLU A 42 10.39 17.59 21.12
N TRP A 43 9.86 16.60 20.44
CA TRP A 43 10.64 15.53 19.81
C TRP A 43 11.08 15.86 18.39
N ARG A 44 10.14 16.24 17.53
CA ARG A 44 10.36 16.60 16.11
C ARG A 44 11.22 15.58 15.36
N GLN A 45 10.83 14.33 15.50
CA GLN A 45 11.49 13.19 14.86
C GLN A 45 10.59 12.59 13.79
N GLY A 46 11.19 12.07 12.71
CA GLY A 46 10.45 11.46 11.61
C GLY A 46 9.53 10.32 12.07
N VAL A 47 9.94 9.54 13.09
CA VAL A 47 9.12 8.45 13.65
C VAL A 47 7.90 8.98 14.39
N THR A 48 8.06 10.04 15.22
CA THR A 48 6.94 10.66 15.92
C THR A 48 5.99 11.35 14.95
N ALA A 49 6.53 12.02 13.94
CA ALA A 49 5.73 12.65 12.88
C ALA A 49 4.92 11.61 12.07
N ALA A 50 5.52 10.49 11.72
CA ALA A 50 4.82 9.39 11.04
C ALA A 50 3.72 8.78 11.91
N GLY A 51 3.98 8.57 13.20
CA GLY A 51 3.00 8.06 14.16
C GLY A 51 1.79 8.96 14.32
N THR A 52 2.02 10.27 14.54
CA THR A 52 0.94 11.25 14.64
C THR A 52 0.19 11.42 13.32
N GLY A 53 0.88 11.33 12.17
CA GLY A 53 0.26 11.31 10.85
C GLY A 53 -0.70 10.13 10.66
N CYS A 54 -0.31 8.94 11.08
CA CYS A 54 -1.18 7.76 11.07
C CYS A 54 -2.42 7.98 11.97
N MET A 55 -2.23 8.53 13.17
CA MET A 55 -3.34 8.84 14.07
C MET A 55 -4.32 9.84 13.46
N ALA A 56 -3.81 10.89 12.81
CA ALA A 56 -4.64 11.90 12.15
C ALA A 56 -5.46 11.32 10.99
N ALA A 57 -4.85 10.45 10.17
CA ALA A 57 -5.53 9.79 9.07
C ALA A 57 -6.67 8.89 9.56
N LEU A 58 -6.43 8.08 10.60
CA LEU A 58 -7.46 7.22 11.20
C LEU A 58 -8.58 8.02 11.87
N ALA A 59 -8.26 9.14 12.53
CA ALA A 59 -9.26 10.02 13.14
C ALA A 59 -10.13 10.68 12.07
N ALA A 60 -9.54 11.15 10.97
CA ALA A 60 -10.27 11.72 9.85
C ALA A 60 -11.19 10.70 9.18
N GLU A 61 -10.73 9.47 8.96
CA GLU A 61 -11.54 8.39 8.40
C GLU A 61 -12.77 8.10 9.27
N ARG A 62 -12.58 7.98 10.58
CA ARG A 62 -13.67 7.74 11.54
C ARG A 62 -14.66 8.88 11.56
N TRP A 63 -14.18 10.12 11.58
CA TRP A 63 -15.02 11.32 11.56
C TRP A 63 -15.86 11.38 10.27
N LEU A 64 -15.26 11.12 9.10
CA LEU A 64 -15.97 11.05 7.84
C LEU A 64 -17.04 9.96 7.82
N ALA A 65 -16.76 8.80 8.39
CA ALA A 65 -17.71 7.71 8.52
C ALA A 65 -18.89 8.07 9.44
N GLU A 66 -18.61 8.66 10.61
CA GLU A 66 -19.64 9.12 11.56
C GLU A 66 -20.56 10.19 10.95
N LYS A 67 -20.01 11.10 10.17
CA LYS A 67 -20.78 12.15 9.46
C LYS A 67 -21.45 11.65 8.18
N ASN A 68 -21.30 10.38 7.80
CA ASN A 68 -21.76 9.82 6.51
C ASN A 68 -21.24 10.56 5.27
N LEU A 69 -20.07 11.22 5.38
CA LEU A 69 -19.44 11.97 4.31
C LEU A 69 -18.54 11.11 3.42
N SER A 70 -18.15 9.91 3.85
CA SER A 70 -17.32 8.98 3.10
C SER A 70 -17.87 8.60 1.72
N LYS A 71 -19.22 8.63 1.55
CA LYS A 71 -19.88 8.39 0.26
C LYS A 71 -19.87 9.60 -0.68
N ILE A 72 -19.69 10.80 -0.15
CA ILE A 72 -19.69 12.05 -0.92
C ILE A 72 -18.31 12.27 -1.56
N ILE A 73 -17.23 11.96 -0.85
CA ILE A 73 -15.86 12.10 -1.36
C ILE A 73 -15.61 11.22 -2.60
N VAL A 74 -16.23 10.03 -2.65
CA VAL A 74 -16.14 9.15 -3.84
C VAL A 74 -16.91 9.72 -5.05
N ARG A 75 -17.84 10.65 -4.85
CA ARG A 75 -18.65 11.25 -5.95
C ARG A 75 -18.11 12.58 -6.47
N GLU A 76 -17.43 13.38 -5.66
CA GLU A 76 -16.92 14.70 -6.06
C GLU A 76 -15.54 14.66 -6.74
N THR A 77 -14.85 13.53 -6.71
CA THR A 77 -13.63 13.32 -7.51
C THR A 77 -13.91 12.92 -8.96
N SER A 78 -15.16 13.03 -9.42
CA SER A 78 -15.59 12.74 -10.81
C SER A 78 -15.86 14.00 -11.63
N GLU A 79 -14.98 15.00 -11.61
CA GLU A 79 -14.91 15.98 -12.69
C GLU A 79 -13.70 15.68 -13.59
N PRO A 80 -13.85 15.77 -14.92
CA PRO A 80 -12.92 15.13 -15.85
C PRO A 80 -11.70 16.02 -16.10
N GLU A 81 -10.61 15.79 -15.40
CA GLU A 81 -9.34 16.17 -15.99
C GLU A 81 -9.02 15.22 -17.14
N LYS A 82 -9.03 15.79 -18.34
CA LYS A 82 -8.60 15.15 -19.55
C LYS A 82 -7.14 14.70 -19.43
N THR A 83 -6.95 13.45 -19.83
CA THR A 83 -5.70 12.82 -20.25
C THR A 83 -4.72 12.36 -19.21
N LEU A 84 -4.90 11.15 -18.80
CA LEU A 84 -3.98 10.01 -18.98
C LEU A 84 -4.75 8.80 -18.47
N SER A 85 -5.07 7.90 -19.34
CA SER A 85 -5.88 6.71 -19.09
C SER A 85 -5.38 5.94 -17.86
N SER A 86 -5.96 6.23 -16.68
CA SER A 86 -5.94 5.31 -15.58
C SER A 86 -6.98 4.24 -15.91
N SER A 87 -6.52 3.14 -16.50
CA SER A 87 -7.32 1.94 -16.57
C SER A 87 -7.81 1.66 -15.15
N SER A 88 -9.13 1.72 -14.97
CA SER A 88 -9.84 1.22 -13.81
C SER A 88 -9.41 -0.23 -13.60
N PHE A 89 -8.51 -0.44 -12.66
CA PHE A 89 -8.20 -1.80 -12.22
C PHE A 89 -9.41 -2.27 -11.41
N ASN A 90 -10.33 -2.96 -12.05
CA ASN A 90 -11.25 -3.82 -11.36
C ASN A 90 -10.39 -4.80 -10.55
N GLU A 91 -10.59 -4.84 -9.24
CA GLU A 91 -9.92 -5.79 -8.35
C GLU A 91 -10.56 -7.17 -8.51
N GLU A 92 -10.69 -7.66 -9.74
CA GLU A 92 -11.14 -9.01 -10.01
C GLU A 92 -10.02 -9.99 -9.68
N GLU A 93 -10.34 -10.99 -8.89
CA GLU A 93 -9.45 -12.12 -8.67
C GLU A 93 -9.33 -12.90 -9.97
N THR A 94 -8.11 -13.30 -10.29
CA THR A 94 -7.89 -14.18 -11.43
C THR A 94 -8.49 -15.56 -11.11
N ASN A 95 -9.43 -15.96 -11.90
CA ASN A 95 -10.05 -17.30 -11.88
C ASN A 95 -9.80 -18.00 -13.22
N GLU A 96 -10.43 -19.16 -13.44
CA GLU A 96 -10.25 -19.93 -14.64
C GLU A 96 -10.63 -19.17 -15.93
N ASP A 97 -11.69 -18.36 -15.87
CA ASP A 97 -12.20 -17.60 -17.01
C ASP A 97 -11.37 -16.36 -17.36
N THR A 98 -10.64 -15.81 -16.38
CA THR A 98 -9.83 -14.59 -16.54
C THR A 98 -8.32 -14.86 -16.56
N PHE A 99 -7.89 -16.13 -16.44
CA PHE A 99 -6.49 -16.49 -16.44
C PHE A 99 -5.83 -16.29 -17.82
N ASP A 100 -4.72 -15.57 -17.85
CA ASP A 100 -3.88 -15.41 -19.01
C ASP A 100 -2.41 -15.71 -18.68
N LEU A 101 -1.88 -16.77 -19.29
CA LEU A 101 -0.49 -17.20 -19.09
C LEU A 101 0.56 -16.13 -19.43
N ASN A 102 0.22 -15.18 -20.31
CA ASN A 102 1.12 -14.11 -20.75
C ASN A 102 0.96 -12.82 -19.94
N SER A 103 -0.01 -12.73 -19.07
CA SER A 103 -0.22 -11.55 -18.25
C SER A 103 0.96 -11.32 -17.30
N GLU A 104 1.46 -10.09 -17.26
CA GLU A 104 2.58 -9.71 -16.38
C GLU A 104 2.20 -9.69 -14.89
N TRP A 105 0.91 -9.49 -14.57
CA TRP A 105 0.43 -9.41 -13.19
C TRP A 105 -0.94 -10.02 -13.03
N GLN A 106 -1.07 -10.95 -12.10
CA GLN A 106 -2.30 -11.64 -11.79
C GLN A 106 -2.59 -11.67 -10.28
N LYS A 107 -3.77 -12.15 -9.91
CA LYS A 107 -4.20 -12.26 -8.51
C LYS A 107 -4.81 -13.62 -8.24
N GLY A 108 -4.69 -14.04 -6.98
CA GLY A 108 -5.37 -15.21 -6.44
C GLY A 108 -4.63 -16.53 -6.61
N SER A 109 -5.12 -17.49 -5.88
CA SER A 109 -4.54 -18.82 -5.75
C SER A 109 -4.57 -19.64 -7.04
N TYR A 110 -5.58 -19.44 -7.88
CA TYR A 110 -5.67 -20.11 -9.17
C TYR A 110 -4.50 -19.73 -10.09
N ALA A 111 -4.25 -18.43 -10.23
CA ALA A 111 -3.13 -17.91 -11.04
C ALA A 111 -1.78 -18.41 -10.52
N LEU A 112 -1.58 -18.41 -9.19
CA LEU A 112 -0.34 -18.93 -8.59
C LEU A 112 -0.11 -20.39 -8.94
N ARG A 113 -1.12 -21.24 -8.79
CA ARG A 113 -1.01 -22.66 -9.11
C ARG A 113 -0.69 -22.89 -10.58
N LYS A 114 -1.40 -22.21 -11.48
CA LYS A 114 -1.18 -22.32 -12.92
C LYS A 114 0.24 -21.85 -13.31
N LEU A 115 0.64 -20.65 -12.94
CA LEU A 115 1.97 -20.14 -13.27
C LEU A 115 3.09 -20.98 -12.65
N TYR A 116 2.94 -21.45 -11.42
CA TYR A 116 3.93 -22.30 -10.78
C TYR A 116 4.17 -23.62 -11.52
N HIS A 117 3.14 -24.18 -12.16
CA HIS A 117 3.26 -25.43 -12.89
C HIS A 117 3.58 -25.28 -14.38
N GLU A 118 3.08 -24.23 -15.02
CA GLU A 118 3.08 -24.07 -16.47
C GLU A 118 4.08 -23.01 -16.97
N SER A 119 4.46 -22.03 -16.13
CA SER A 119 5.37 -20.99 -16.55
C SER A 119 6.84 -21.39 -16.37
N ASN A 120 7.66 -21.08 -17.40
CA ASN A 120 9.12 -21.18 -17.32
C ASN A 120 9.78 -19.85 -16.91
N LYS A 121 8.98 -18.80 -16.70
CA LYS A 121 9.48 -17.47 -16.29
C LYS A 121 9.63 -17.41 -14.76
N PRO A 122 10.53 -16.56 -14.24
CA PRO A 122 10.53 -16.24 -12.82
C PRO A 122 9.18 -15.67 -12.39
N ILE A 123 8.74 -16.04 -11.19
CA ILE A 123 7.47 -15.60 -10.61
C ILE A 123 7.74 -14.84 -9.32
N LEU A 124 7.31 -13.60 -9.24
CA LEU A 124 7.37 -12.76 -8.05
C LEU A 124 6.00 -12.73 -7.37
N VAL A 125 5.88 -13.40 -6.22
CA VAL A 125 4.63 -13.49 -5.47
C VAL A 125 4.66 -12.52 -4.30
N ILE A 126 3.66 -11.65 -4.19
CA ILE A 126 3.44 -10.83 -2.99
C ILE A 126 2.25 -11.37 -2.19
N PHE A 127 2.51 -11.67 -0.93
CA PHE A 127 1.49 -11.99 0.07
C PHE A 127 1.10 -10.71 0.80
N SER A 128 -0.17 -10.37 0.75
CA SER A 128 -0.72 -9.12 1.27
C SER A 128 -2.06 -9.32 1.94
N SER A 129 -2.54 -8.34 2.69
CA SER A 129 -3.93 -8.28 3.15
C SER A 129 -4.53 -6.91 2.87
N PRO A 130 -5.85 -6.76 2.82
CA PRO A 130 -6.52 -5.47 2.64
C PRO A 130 -6.16 -4.45 3.72
N SER A 131 -5.89 -4.90 4.94
CA SER A 131 -5.52 -4.06 6.08
C SER A 131 -4.04 -3.68 6.14
N CYS A 132 -3.22 -4.20 5.22
CA CYS A 132 -1.78 -4.00 5.22
C CYS A 132 -1.38 -2.68 4.55
N GLY A 133 -1.22 -1.59 5.32
CA GLY A 133 -0.76 -0.29 4.82
C GLY A 133 0.53 -0.35 4.01
N PRO A 134 1.62 -0.99 4.51
CA PRO A 134 2.87 -1.13 3.76
C PRO A 134 2.72 -1.86 2.42
N CYS A 135 1.75 -2.78 2.31
CA CYS A 135 1.47 -3.50 1.07
C CYS A 135 0.97 -2.57 -0.04
N HIS A 136 0.14 -1.58 0.31
CA HIS A 136 -0.38 -0.61 -0.66
C HIS A 136 0.74 0.23 -1.30
N VAL A 137 1.80 0.51 -0.55
CA VAL A 137 2.97 1.24 -1.08
C VAL A 137 3.86 0.33 -1.93
N LEU A 138 4.01 -0.94 -1.54
CA LEU A 138 4.93 -1.87 -2.18
C LEU A 138 4.38 -2.43 -3.51
N LYS A 139 3.08 -2.73 -3.59
CA LYS A 139 2.43 -3.28 -4.81
C LYS A 139 2.70 -2.48 -6.08
N PRO A 140 2.50 -1.14 -6.12
CA PRO A 140 2.81 -0.35 -7.31
C PRO A 140 4.30 -0.38 -7.69
N GLN A 141 5.19 -0.47 -6.70
CA GLN A 141 6.63 -0.57 -6.95
C GLN A 141 7.00 -1.90 -7.59
N LEU A 142 6.44 -3.02 -7.10
CA LEU A 142 6.67 -4.34 -7.69
C LEU A 142 6.13 -4.43 -9.12
N LYS A 143 4.94 -3.89 -9.38
CA LYS A 143 4.38 -3.82 -10.73
C LYS A 143 5.31 -3.06 -11.69
N ARG A 144 5.90 -1.94 -11.23
CA ARG A 144 6.89 -1.21 -12.03
C ARG A 144 8.16 -2.01 -12.28
N VAL A 145 8.65 -2.74 -11.26
CA VAL A 145 9.81 -3.63 -11.42
C VAL A 145 9.53 -4.68 -12.49
N ILE A 146 8.40 -5.38 -12.41
CA ILE A 146 8.03 -6.43 -13.36
C ILE A 146 7.92 -5.87 -14.78
N LYS A 147 7.27 -4.72 -14.95
CA LYS A 147 7.14 -4.05 -16.25
C LYS A 147 8.49 -3.71 -16.89
N GLU A 148 9.53 -3.42 -16.11
CA GLU A 148 10.88 -3.15 -16.64
C GLU A 148 11.58 -4.38 -17.22
N PHE A 149 11.09 -5.58 -16.90
CA PHE A 149 11.59 -6.83 -17.48
C PHE A 149 10.82 -7.29 -18.72
N ASP A 150 9.90 -6.47 -19.24
CA ASP A 150 9.22 -6.65 -20.53
C ASP A 150 8.69 -8.09 -20.74
N GLY A 151 7.91 -8.57 -19.80
CA GLY A 151 7.32 -9.90 -19.83
C GLY A 151 8.26 -11.07 -19.52
N ALA A 152 9.53 -10.82 -19.18
CA ALA A 152 10.45 -11.88 -18.75
C ALA A 152 10.16 -12.39 -17.34
N VAL A 153 9.38 -11.66 -16.54
CA VAL A 153 8.99 -12.00 -15.17
C VAL A 153 7.47 -11.84 -15.01
N GLN A 154 6.87 -12.67 -14.19
CA GLN A 154 5.45 -12.59 -13.89
C GLN A 154 5.23 -12.27 -12.41
N GLY A 155 4.23 -11.44 -12.12
CA GLY A 155 3.83 -11.03 -10.78
C GLY A 155 2.51 -11.64 -10.35
N ILE A 156 2.42 -12.02 -9.09
CA ILE A 156 1.19 -12.54 -8.51
C ILE A 156 0.95 -11.90 -7.15
N GLU A 157 -0.28 -11.49 -6.93
CA GLU A 157 -0.76 -11.03 -5.65
C GLU A 157 -1.65 -12.08 -5.00
N ILE A 158 -1.30 -12.47 -3.76
CA ILE A 158 -2.09 -13.37 -2.92
C ILE A 158 -2.62 -12.59 -1.72
N ASP A 159 -3.91 -12.64 -1.54
CA ASP A 159 -4.59 -12.11 -0.35
C ASP A 159 -4.60 -13.21 0.73
N ILE A 160 -3.84 -12.99 1.81
CA ILE A 160 -3.72 -14.01 2.88
C ILE A 160 -5.01 -14.20 3.68
N ASP A 161 -5.92 -13.24 3.65
CA ASP A 161 -7.21 -13.35 4.34
C ASP A 161 -8.16 -14.26 3.57
N LYS A 162 -8.06 -14.30 2.24
CA LYS A 162 -8.83 -15.17 1.35
C LYS A 162 -8.16 -16.51 1.13
N ASP A 163 -6.86 -16.52 0.85
CA ASP A 163 -6.06 -17.70 0.50
C ASP A 163 -5.22 -18.22 1.69
N GLN A 164 -5.84 -18.39 2.85
CA GLN A 164 -5.17 -18.76 4.11
C GLN A 164 -4.33 -20.03 4.03
N GLU A 165 -4.81 -21.05 3.30
CA GLU A 165 -4.10 -22.31 3.16
C GLU A 165 -2.78 -22.15 2.41
N ILE A 166 -2.77 -21.37 1.32
CA ILE A 166 -1.56 -21.08 0.55
C ILE A 166 -0.57 -20.28 1.39
N ALA A 167 -1.05 -19.29 2.14
CA ALA A 167 -0.20 -18.51 3.03
C ALA A 167 0.47 -19.40 4.10
N LYS A 168 -0.28 -20.34 4.70
CA LYS A 168 0.27 -21.32 5.66
C LYS A 168 1.29 -22.24 5.03
N GLN A 169 0.97 -22.83 3.85
CA GLN A 169 1.90 -23.71 3.12
C GLN A 169 3.18 -22.99 2.69
N ALA A 170 3.07 -21.71 2.33
CA ALA A 170 4.22 -20.87 1.97
C ALA A 170 5.01 -20.37 3.18
N GLY A 171 4.60 -20.68 4.41
CA GLY A 171 5.26 -20.24 5.65
C GLY A 171 5.17 -18.74 5.90
N ILE A 172 4.07 -18.10 5.49
CA ILE A 172 3.88 -16.65 5.62
C ILE A 172 3.41 -16.30 7.03
N ASN A 173 4.24 -15.56 7.77
CA ASN A 173 3.96 -15.15 9.14
C ASN A 173 3.59 -13.66 9.26
N GLY A 174 3.56 -12.92 8.15
CA GLY A 174 3.24 -11.49 8.14
C GLY A 174 3.26 -10.87 6.76
N THR A 175 2.66 -9.69 6.63
CA THR A 175 2.54 -8.95 5.37
C THR A 175 3.23 -7.58 5.42
N PRO A 176 3.84 -7.12 4.33
CA PRO A 176 4.05 -7.85 3.07
C PRO A 176 5.17 -8.89 3.19
N THR A 177 4.97 -10.05 2.61
CA THR A 177 6.04 -11.02 2.33
C THR A 177 6.11 -11.23 0.82
N ILE A 178 7.32 -11.26 0.27
CA ILE A 178 7.56 -11.41 -1.16
C ILE A 178 8.42 -12.64 -1.37
N GLN A 179 8.02 -13.51 -2.30
CA GLN A 179 8.77 -14.70 -2.68
C GLN A 179 9.08 -14.67 -4.18
N LEU A 180 10.30 -15.01 -4.54
CA LEU A 180 10.77 -15.12 -5.91
C LEU A 180 11.04 -16.58 -6.25
N PHE A 181 10.30 -17.10 -7.21
CA PHE A 181 10.44 -18.47 -7.69
C PHE A 181 11.06 -18.50 -9.09
N LYS A 182 11.85 -19.54 -9.35
CA LYS A 182 12.30 -19.93 -10.69
C LYS A 182 12.45 -21.44 -10.72
N ASP A 183 11.95 -22.06 -11.78
CA ASP A 183 11.98 -23.51 -11.99
C ASP A 183 11.37 -24.28 -10.79
N LYS A 184 10.23 -23.79 -10.28
CA LYS A 184 9.53 -24.34 -9.11
C LYS A 184 10.32 -24.31 -7.80
N LEU A 185 11.41 -23.57 -7.74
CA LEU A 185 12.25 -23.42 -6.55
C LEU A 185 12.13 -22.00 -6.00
N LEU A 186 11.97 -21.88 -4.70
CA LEU A 186 12.08 -20.61 -4.00
C LEU A 186 13.53 -20.14 -4.04
N LYS A 187 13.80 -19.06 -4.77
CA LYS A 187 15.16 -18.49 -4.90
C LYS A 187 15.45 -17.44 -3.84
N LYS A 188 14.45 -16.63 -3.50
CA LYS A 188 14.61 -15.59 -2.48
C LYS A 188 13.28 -15.24 -1.83
N GLN A 189 13.33 -14.85 -0.55
CA GLN A 189 12.20 -14.33 0.21
C GLN A 189 12.60 -13.05 0.90
N TRP A 190 11.67 -12.09 0.93
CA TRP A 190 11.79 -10.84 1.69
C TRP A 190 10.56 -10.68 2.58
N GLN A 191 10.77 -10.09 3.75
CA GLN A 191 9.70 -9.70 4.66
C GLN A 191 9.75 -8.20 4.89
N GLY A 192 8.58 -7.57 4.90
CA GLY A 192 8.45 -6.11 5.00
C GLY A 192 8.78 -5.38 3.69
N VAL A 193 8.78 -4.05 3.76
CA VAL A 193 9.09 -3.19 2.62
C VAL A 193 10.60 -3.21 2.34
N LYS A 194 10.98 -3.42 1.09
CA LYS A 194 12.35 -3.42 0.61
C LYS A 194 12.52 -2.42 -0.54
N GLN A 195 13.75 -2.07 -0.83
CA GLN A 195 14.07 -1.18 -1.93
C GLN A 195 13.86 -1.87 -3.28
N ARG A 196 13.45 -1.09 -4.27
CA ARG A 196 13.21 -1.58 -5.63
C ARG A 196 14.43 -2.22 -6.27
N SER A 197 15.64 -1.72 -5.96
CA SER A 197 16.91 -2.26 -6.43
C SER A 197 17.14 -3.70 -5.98
N GLU A 198 16.73 -4.06 -4.75
CA GLU A 198 16.90 -5.43 -4.23
C GLU A 198 16.10 -6.46 -5.03
N PHE A 199 14.89 -6.09 -5.49
CA PHE A 199 14.06 -6.96 -6.33
C PHE A 199 14.66 -7.11 -7.72
N LYS A 200 15.11 -5.98 -8.32
CA LYS A 200 15.73 -5.99 -9.64
C LYS A 200 16.97 -6.85 -9.69
N GLU A 201 17.89 -6.65 -8.75
CA GLU A 201 19.13 -7.42 -8.66
C GLU A 201 18.83 -8.92 -8.52
N ALA A 202 17.89 -9.29 -7.64
CA ALA A 202 17.55 -10.69 -7.44
C ALA A 202 16.93 -11.33 -8.69
N ILE A 203 16.12 -10.58 -9.44
CA ILE A 203 15.53 -11.04 -10.69
C ILE A 203 16.58 -11.16 -11.77
N GLN A 204 17.47 -10.16 -11.93
CA GLN A 204 18.55 -10.18 -12.91
C GLN A 204 19.49 -11.39 -12.73
N ASN A 205 19.70 -11.82 -11.50
CA ASN A 205 20.58 -12.96 -11.19
C ASN A 205 19.99 -14.34 -11.55
N ILE A 206 18.69 -14.40 -11.93
CA ILE A 206 18.02 -15.68 -12.21
C ILE A 206 17.37 -15.77 -13.59
N ILE A 207 17.39 -14.67 -14.37
CA ILE A 207 17.01 -14.65 -15.77
C ILE A 207 18.21 -15.11 -16.61
#